data_a359fa549e25413318223caaec238a5e
#
_entry.id   a359fa549e25413318223caaec238a5e
#
_cell.length_a   1.000
_cell.length_b   1.000
_cell.length_c   1.000
_cell.angle_alpha   90.00
_cell.angle_beta   90.00
_cell.angle_gamma   90.00
#
_symmetry.space_group_name_H-M   'P 1'
#
loop_
_entity.id
_entity.type
_entity.pdbx_description
1 polymer ?
#
loop_
_entity_poly.entity_id
_entity_poly.type
_entity_poly.pdbx_seq_one_letter_code
_entity_poly.pdbx_strand_id
1 'polypeptide(L)'
;MFVRKNGGALPAAAVSPIPIDPERTIWYKVTAGAYSRRYQADSLLLVLRNSTVLTDSGGTVTRTPLALLVDSVPTQGGIVDAVRAAVQKYEARGLAIYALMQDDGGARLYAGAFTRADQSAELIRTLRGAGLKPVLVYRTGSAP
;
A
#
# COMPACT_ATOMS: atom_id res chain seq x y z
N MET A 1 7.18 14.45 -2.45
CA MET A 1 7.21 13.19 -1.69
C MET A 1 7.71 12.06 -2.59
N PHE A 2 8.48 11.14 -2.04
CA PHE A 2 9.10 10.03 -2.78
C PHE A 2 8.09 9.16 -3.55
N VAL A 3 7.01 8.74 -2.91
CA VAL A 3 5.98 7.89 -3.56
C VAL A 3 5.37 8.59 -4.77
N ARG A 4 5.02 9.87 -4.63
CA ARG A 4 4.44 10.64 -5.72
C ARG A 4 5.41 10.79 -6.90
N LYS A 5 6.70 11.06 -6.61
CA LYS A 5 7.74 11.21 -7.63
C LYS A 5 8.02 9.92 -8.38
N ASN A 6 8.00 8.78 -7.69
CA ASN A 6 8.35 7.47 -8.24
C ASN A 6 7.16 6.53 -8.38
N GLY A 7 5.93 7.02 -8.25
CA GLY A 7 4.72 6.20 -8.20
C GLY A 7 4.55 5.25 -9.38
N GLY A 8 4.96 5.65 -10.58
CA GLY A 8 4.91 4.81 -11.77
C GLY A 8 5.89 3.64 -11.76
N ALA A 9 6.96 3.71 -10.96
CA ALA A 9 7.98 2.66 -10.83
C ALA A 9 7.77 1.76 -9.61
N LEU A 10 6.82 2.08 -8.72
CA LEU A 10 6.61 1.38 -7.46
C LEU A 10 5.25 0.68 -7.45
N PRO A 11 5.21 -0.65 -7.68
CA PRO A 11 3.95 -1.38 -7.61
C PRO A 11 3.43 -1.43 -6.17
N ALA A 12 2.10 -1.25 -5.99
CA ALA A 12 1.43 -1.33 -4.69
C ALA A 12 2.13 -0.51 -3.59
N ALA A 13 2.50 0.74 -3.90
CA ALA A 13 3.16 1.61 -2.93
C ALA A 13 2.19 2.05 -1.83
N ALA A 14 2.63 1.96 -0.58
CA ALA A 14 1.84 2.35 0.59
C ALA A 14 2.61 3.38 1.42
N VAL A 15 1.86 4.33 1.98
CA VAL A 15 2.37 5.31 2.95
C VAL A 15 1.60 5.10 4.26
N SER A 16 2.34 4.80 5.32
CA SER A 16 1.77 4.47 6.62
C SER A 16 2.28 5.45 7.68
N PRO A 17 1.42 6.29 8.26
CA PRO A 17 1.81 7.11 9.40
C PRO A 17 1.88 6.21 10.65
N ILE A 18 3.03 6.15 11.27
CA ILE A 18 3.28 5.26 12.40
C ILE A 18 3.81 6.07 13.58
N PRO A 19 3.17 6.02 14.75
CA PRO A 19 3.75 6.57 15.96
C PRO A 19 4.89 5.68 16.45
N ILE A 20 6.08 6.24 16.63
CA ILE A 20 7.29 5.44 16.96
C ILE A 20 7.69 5.57 18.43
N ASP A 21 7.36 6.69 19.07
CA ASP A 21 7.82 6.95 20.42
C ASP A 21 6.66 7.30 21.39
N PRO A 22 6.92 7.33 22.72
CA PRO A 22 5.89 7.70 23.70
C PRO A 22 5.33 9.13 23.53
N GLU A 23 6.08 10.02 22.90
CA GLU A 23 5.66 11.39 22.60
C GLU A 23 4.77 11.47 21.37
N ARG A 24 4.53 10.32 20.73
CA ARG A 24 3.69 10.17 19.54
C ARG A 24 4.15 10.99 18.34
N THR A 25 5.46 11.10 18.16
CA THR A 25 6.01 11.62 16.91
C THR A 25 5.59 10.70 15.77
N ILE A 26 4.93 11.25 14.77
CA ILE A 26 4.45 10.46 13.63
C ILE A 26 5.53 10.40 12.56
N TRP A 27 5.90 9.18 12.20
CA TRP A 27 6.81 8.91 11.09
C TRP A 27 6.03 8.28 9.95
N TYR A 28 6.39 8.63 8.73
CA TYR A 28 5.75 8.07 7.55
C TYR A 28 6.62 6.96 6.98
N LYS A 29 6.09 5.74 7.02
CA LYS A 29 6.74 4.59 6.41
C LYS A 29 6.25 4.44 4.98
N VAL A 30 7.17 4.32 4.03
CA VAL A 30 6.86 4.05 2.63
C VAL A 30 7.21 2.61 2.31
N THR A 31 6.24 1.85 1.80
CA THR A 31 6.44 0.48 1.36
C THR A 31 6.09 0.37 -0.12
N ALA A 32 6.80 -0.48 -0.84
CA ALA A 32 6.56 -0.72 -2.25
C ALA A 32 6.42 -2.21 -2.50
N GLY A 33 5.47 -2.58 -3.36
CA GLY A 33 5.19 -3.97 -3.68
C GLY A 33 4.37 -4.66 -2.61
N ALA A 34 3.72 -5.74 -3.01
CA ALA A 34 3.01 -6.62 -2.12
C ALA A 34 3.06 -8.02 -2.71
N TYR A 35 3.80 -8.90 -2.06
CA TYR A 35 4.05 -10.24 -2.55
C TYR A 35 3.78 -11.27 -1.47
N SER A 36 3.23 -12.41 -1.86
CA SER A 36 2.97 -13.51 -0.93
C SER A 36 4.23 -14.32 -0.59
N ARG A 37 5.28 -14.17 -1.39
CA ARG A 37 6.54 -14.89 -1.21
C ARG A 37 7.71 -13.93 -1.12
N ARG A 38 8.62 -14.21 -0.18
CA ARG A 38 9.77 -13.35 0.08
C ARG A 38 10.66 -13.15 -1.16
N TYR A 39 10.89 -14.19 -1.95
CA TYR A 39 11.80 -14.09 -3.10
C TYR A 39 11.29 -13.06 -4.14
N GLN A 40 9.98 -12.89 -4.26
CA GLN A 40 9.39 -11.89 -5.15
C GLN A 40 9.68 -10.46 -4.65
N ALA A 41 9.59 -10.26 -3.34
CA ALA A 41 9.94 -8.97 -2.73
C ALA A 41 11.43 -8.69 -2.83
N ASP A 42 12.29 -9.69 -2.64
CA ASP A 42 13.74 -9.57 -2.81
C ASP A 42 14.09 -9.17 -4.25
N SER A 43 13.37 -9.71 -5.24
CA SER A 43 13.57 -9.38 -6.65
C SER A 43 13.22 -7.92 -6.93
N LEU A 44 12.13 -7.39 -6.36
CA LEU A 44 11.77 -5.98 -6.49
C LEU A 44 12.84 -5.09 -5.84
N LEU A 45 13.32 -5.45 -4.66
CA LEU A 45 14.37 -4.69 -3.98
C LEU A 45 15.62 -4.57 -4.84
N LEU A 46 16.03 -5.68 -5.46
CA LEU A 46 17.18 -5.70 -6.38
C LEU A 46 16.95 -4.78 -7.58
N VAL A 47 15.76 -4.82 -8.18
CA VAL A 47 15.39 -3.94 -9.30
C VAL A 47 15.45 -2.47 -8.87
N LEU A 48 14.93 -2.11 -7.72
CA LEU A 48 14.94 -0.74 -7.22
C LEU A 48 16.36 -0.23 -6.96
N ARG A 49 17.24 -1.08 -6.44
CA ARG A 49 18.65 -0.73 -6.25
C ARG A 49 19.37 -0.57 -7.58
N ASN A 50 19.16 -1.48 -8.53
CA ASN A 50 19.81 -1.45 -9.84
C ASN A 50 19.34 -0.28 -10.71
N SER A 51 18.11 0.18 -10.51
CA SER A 51 17.55 1.33 -11.26
C SER A 51 17.84 2.68 -10.60
N THR A 52 18.67 2.71 -9.56
CA THR A 52 19.03 3.92 -8.79
C THR A 52 17.89 4.60 -8.05
N VAL A 53 16.72 3.96 -7.94
CA VAL A 53 15.63 4.43 -7.09
C VAL A 53 16.05 4.38 -5.62
N LEU A 54 16.80 3.32 -5.25
CA LEU A 54 17.41 3.15 -3.93
C LEU A 54 18.93 3.07 -4.06
N THR A 55 19.63 3.37 -2.98
CA THR A 55 21.08 3.11 -2.89
C THR A 55 21.34 1.61 -2.84
N ASP A 56 22.56 1.17 -3.10
CA ASP A 56 22.92 -0.26 -3.08
C ASP A 56 22.62 -0.95 -1.76
N SER A 57 22.64 -0.21 -0.64
CA SER A 57 22.30 -0.72 0.68
C SER A 57 20.95 -0.22 1.20
N GLY A 58 20.21 0.57 0.38
CA GLY A 58 18.92 1.11 0.78
C GLY A 58 17.80 0.08 0.71
N GLY A 59 16.79 0.28 1.56
CA GLY A 59 15.59 -0.53 1.58
C GLY A 59 15.79 -1.89 2.25
N THR A 60 14.71 -2.46 2.72
CA THR A 60 14.65 -3.80 3.29
C THR A 60 13.34 -4.46 2.89
N VAL A 61 13.32 -5.79 2.90
CA VAL A 61 12.09 -6.57 2.77
C VAL A 61 11.54 -6.83 4.16
N THR A 62 10.29 -6.39 4.38
CA THR A 62 9.58 -6.59 5.65
C THR A 62 8.29 -7.34 5.44
N ARG A 63 7.91 -8.15 6.42
CA ARG A 63 6.60 -8.80 6.43
C ARG A 63 5.58 -7.83 7.02
N THR A 64 4.62 -7.39 6.20
CA THR A 64 3.55 -6.49 6.60
C THR A 64 2.19 -7.11 6.23
N PRO A 65 1.70 -8.07 7.03
CA PRO A 65 0.51 -8.84 6.66
C PRO A 65 -0.80 -8.05 6.76
N LEU A 66 -0.82 -6.94 7.49
CA LEU A 66 -2.03 -6.19 7.78
C LEU A 66 -2.13 -4.92 6.95
N ALA A 67 -3.33 -4.57 6.56
CA ALA A 67 -3.65 -3.31 5.88
C ALA A 67 -5.09 -2.91 6.19
N LEU A 68 -5.44 -1.68 5.86
CA LEU A 68 -6.80 -1.20 5.98
C LEU A 68 -7.53 -1.38 4.66
N LEU A 69 -8.57 -2.19 4.66
CA LEU A 69 -9.46 -2.34 3.50
C LEU A 69 -10.40 -1.13 3.47
N VAL A 70 -10.37 -0.38 2.38
CA VAL A 70 -11.19 0.83 2.23
C VAL A 70 -12.28 0.68 1.19
N ASP A 71 -12.09 -0.18 0.18
CA ASP A 71 -13.04 -0.37 -0.89
C ASP A 71 -12.74 -1.67 -1.65
N SER A 72 -13.63 -2.07 -2.54
CA SER A 72 -13.42 -3.21 -3.41
C SER A 72 -14.02 -2.94 -4.77
N VAL A 73 -13.45 -3.59 -5.80
CA VAL A 73 -13.96 -3.53 -7.18
C VAL A 73 -14.36 -4.95 -7.58
N PRO A 74 -15.63 -5.20 -7.87
CA PRO A 74 -16.08 -6.54 -8.24
C PRO A 74 -15.56 -6.96 -9.60
N THR A 75 -15.48 -8.27 -9.82
CA THR A 75 -15.10 -8.86 -11.11
C THR A 75 -16.00 -8.32 -12.22
N GLN A 76 -15.38 -7.82 -13.29
CA GLN A 76 -16.10 -7.26 -14.43
C GLN A 76 -15.19 -7.19 -15.65
N GLY A 77 -15.78 -7.02 -16.84
CA GLY A 77 -15.01 -6.69 -18.03
C GLY A 77 -14.34 -5.31 -17.85
N GLY A 78 -13.07 -5.20 -18.26
CA GLY A 78 -12.31 -3.97 -18.07
C GLY A 78 -11.91 -3.71 -16.63
N ILE A 79 -11.72 -4.77 -15.82
CA ILE A 79 -11.37 -4.66 -14.39
C ILE A 79 -10.13 -3.80 -14.15
N VAL A 80 -9.10 -3.89 -14.98
CA VAL A 80 -7.88 -3.12 -14.83
C VAL A 80 -8.16 -1.61 -14.92
N ASP A 81 -8.97 -1.19 -15.87
CA ASP A 81 -9.34 0.21 -16.02
C ASP A 81 -10.23 0.70 -14.87
N ALA A 82 -11.15 -0.16 -14.40
CA ALA A 82 -12.02 0.14 -13.26
C ALA A 82 -11.20 0.31 -11.98
N VAL A 83 -10.21 -0.54 -11.76
CA VAL A 83 -9.29 -0.46 -10.61
C VAL A 83 -8.46 0.81 -10.69
N ARG A 84 -7.90 1.11 -11.86
CA ARG A 84 -7.10 2.33 -12.05
C ARG A 84 -7.92 3.58 -11.76
N ALA A 85 -9.14 3.65 -12.25
CA ALA A 85 -10.04 4.77 -12.00
C ALA A 85 -10.36 4.92 -10.51
N ALA A 86 -10.60 3.82 -9.82
CA ALA A 86 -10.88 3.82 -8.39
C ALA A 86 -9.69 4.34 -7.58
N VAL A 87 -8.47 3.88 -7.88
CA VAL A 87 -7.24 4.34 -7.22
C VAL A 87 -7.02 5.82 -7.48
N GLN A 88 -7.18 6.28 -8.72
CA GLN A 88 -7.01 7.69 -9.08
C GLN A 88 -8.00 8.60 -8.35
N LYS A 89 -9.22 8.14 -8.13
CA LYS A 89 -10.23 8.88 -7.39
C LYS A 89 -9.76 9.21 -5.96
N TYR A 90 -9.15 8.24 -5.28
CA TYR A 90 -8.60 8.46 -3.94
C TYR A 90 -7.33 9.29 -3.98
N GLU A 91 -6.47 9.06 -4.96
CA GLU A 91 -5.23 9.82 -5.15
C GLU A 91 -5.52 11.31 -5.35
N ALA A 92 -6.57 11.65 -6.09
CA ALA A 92 -7.01 13.04 -6.29
C ALA A 92 -7.42 13.71 -4.98
N ARG A 93 -7.80 12.93 -3.96
CA ARG A 93 -8.12 13.40 -2.62
C ARG A 93 -6.91 13.42 -1.69
N GLY A 94 -5.71 13.13 -2.19
CA GLY A 94 -4.49 13.05 -1.39
C GLY A 94 -4.35 11.78 -0.57
N LEU A 95 -5.14 10.75 -0.86
CA LEU A 95 -5.10 9.47 -0.13
C LEU A 95 -4.26 8.45 -0.90
N ALA A 96 -3.26 7.88 -0.24
CA ALA A 96 -2.39 6.86 -0.81
C ALA A 96 -3.05 5.49 -0.70
N ILE A 97 -3.84 5.14 -1.71
CA ILE A 97 -4.56 3.87 -1.81
C ILE A 97 -3.93 3.02 -2.91
N TYR A 98 -3.82 1.72 -2.68
CA TYR A 98 -3.33 0.78 -3.69
C TYR A 98 -4.29 -0.40 -3.82
N ALA A 99 -4.24 -1.08 -4.96
CA ALA A 99 -5.12 -2.20 -5.26
C ALA A 99 -4.34 -3.50 -5.33
N LEU A 100 -4.94 -4.58 -4.82
CA LEU A 100 -4.46 -5.94 -5.02
C LEU A 100 -5.55 -6.76 -5.70
N MET A 101 -5.17 -7.45 -6.78
CA MET A 101 -6.07 -8.33 -7.51
C MET A 101 -6.30 -9.60 -6.71
N GLN A 102 -7.54 -10.01 -6.63
CA GLN A 102 -7.97 -11.20 -5.89
C GLN A 102 -8.13 -12.41 -6.81
N ASP A 103 -8.17 -13.60 -6.22
CA ASP A 103 -8.30 -14.86 -6.97
C ASP A 103 -9.62 -14.96 -7.76
N ASP A 104 -10.67 -14.24 -7.30
CA ASP A 104 -11.96 -14.20 -7.99
C ASP A 104 -12.00 -13.25 -9.19
N GLY A 105 -10.89 -12.59 -9.49
CA GLY A 105 -10.80 -11.61 -10.59
C GLY A 105 -11.23 -10.20 -10.23
N GLY A 106 -11.72 -9.98 -9.02
CA GLY A 106 -11.97 -8.64 -8.48
C GLY A 106 -10.72 -8.03 -7.88
N ALA A 107 -10.87 -6.86 -7.26
CA ALA A 107 -9.77 -6.19 -6.57
C ALA A 107 -10.22 -5.65 -5.22
N ARG A 108 -9.28 -5.58 -4.29
CA ARG A 108 -9.46 -4.88 -3.02
C ARG A 108 -8.54 -3.68 -2.98
N LEU A 109 -9.07 -2.58 -2.45
CA LEU A 109 -8.32 -1.34 -2.29
C LEU A 109 -7.92 -1.17 -0.84
N TYR A 110 -6.63 -1.02 -0.61
CA TYR A 110 -6.02 -0.97 0.71
C TYR A 110 -5.30 0.35 0.96
N ALA A 111 -5.19 0.69 2.23
CA ALA A 111 -4.33 1.77 2.71
C ALA A 111 -3.36 1.21 3.75
N GLY A 112 -2.13 1.68 3.70
CA GLY A 112 -1.09 1.28 4.64
C GLY A 112 -0.64 -0.16 4.51
N ALA A 113 0.38 -0.51 5.27
CA ALA A 113 0.90 -1.86 5.39
C ALA A 113 1.56 -1.97 6.77
N PHE A 114 1.08 -2.88 7.59
CA PHE A 114 1.44 -2.92 9.01
C PHE A 114 1.89 -4.31 9.45
N THR A 115 2.83 -4.35 10.37
CA THR A 115 3.27 -5.58 11.02
C THR A 115 2.37 -5.93 12.21
N ARG A 116 1.77 -4.92 12.85
CA ARG A 116 0.91 -5.08 14.03
C ARG A 116 -0.30 -4.16 13.92
N ALA A 117 -1.39 -4.59 14.55
CA ALA A 117 -2.66 -3.87 14.52
C ALA A 117 -2.58 -2.45 15.12
N ASP A 118 -1.82 -2.27 16.18
CA ASP A 118 -1.68 -0.98 16.87
C ASP A 118 -1.05 0.11 16.00
N GLN A 119 -0.27 -0.28 14.99
CA GLN A 119 0.35 0.67 14.06
C GLN A 119 -0.64 1.38 13.15
N SER A 120 -1.86 0.85 13.00
CA SER A 120 -2.85 1.38 12.06
C SER A 120 -3.70 2.54 12.62
N ALA A 121 -3.58 2.85 13.91
CA ALA A 121 -4.48 3.78 14.59
C ALA A 121 -4.53 5.17 13.95
N GLU A 122 -3.38 5.74 13.60
CA GLU A 122 -3.32 7.07 12.97
C GLU A 122 -3.94 7.09 11.57
N LEU A 123 -3.67 6.05 10.77
CA LEU A 123 -4.25 5.98 9.44
C LEU A 123 -5.75 5.78 9.49
N ILE A 124 -6.25 4.97 10.43
CA ILE A 124 -7.69 4.82 10.66
C ILE A 124 -8.34 6.18 10.94
N ARG A 125 -7.73 6.98 11.81
CA ARG A 125 -8.22 8.32 12.14
C ARG A 125 -8.28 9.20 10.90
N THR A 126 -7.22 9.22 10.11
CA THR A 126 -7.13 10.01 8.88
C THR A 126 -8.21 9.60 7.87
N LEU A 127 -8.38 8.30 7.64
CA LEU A 127 -9.35 7.79 6.69
C LEU A 127 -10.79 8.05 7.14
N ARG A 128 -11.07 7.89 8.42
CA ARG A 128 -12.38 8.23 8.98
C ARG A 128 -12.68 9.71 8.85
N GLY A 129 -11.69 10.57 9.07
CA GLY A 129 -11.81 12.00 8.85
C GLY A 129 -12.11 12.37 7.40
N ALA A 130 -11.71 11.53 6.46
CA ALA A 130 -12.01 11.68 5.04
C ALA A 130 -13.36 11.05 4.64
N GLY A 131 -14.14 10.52 5.58
CA GLY A 131 -15.44 9.92 5.34
C GLY A 131 -15.41 8.46 4.94
N LEU A 132 -14.26 7.80 5.06
CA LEU A 132 -14.12 6.38 4.75
C LEU A 132 -14.39 5.52 5.99
N LYS A 133 -14.63 4.22 5.75
CA LYS A 133 -14.86 3.22 6.79
C LYS A 133 -13.81 2.12 6.69
N PRO A 134 -12.54 2.39 7.07
CA PRO A 134 -11.48 1.41 6.93
C PRO A 134 -11.66 0.24 7.89
N VAL A 135 -11.32 -0.96 7.42
CA VAL A 135 -11.35 -2.19 8.23
C VAL A 135 -9.95 -2.81 8.20
N LEU A 136 -9.40 -3.08 9.37
CA LEU A 136 -8.10 -3.74 9.47
C LEU A 136 -8.26 -5.23 9.15
N VAL A 137 -7.52 -5.68 8.15
CA VAL A 137 -7.60 -7.06 7.65
C VAL A 137 -6.21 -7.57 7.29
N TYR A 138 -6.09 -8.88 7.13
CA TYR A 138 -4.92 -9.47 6.47
C TYR A 138 -4.97 -9.15 4.97
N ARG A 139 -3.84 -8.70 4.42
CA ARG A 139 -3.76 -8.44 2.98
C ARG A 139 -3.84 -9.75 2.20
N THR A 140 -4.63 -9.72 1.13
CA THR A 140 -4.74 -10.83 0.18
C THR A 140 -4.59 -10.30 -1.24
N GLY A 141 -4.18 -11.17 -2.15
CA GLY A 141 -4.07 -10.83 -3.57
C GLY A 141 -2.64 -10.50 -3.99
N SER A 142 -2.52 -10.00 -5.21
CA SER A 142 -1.24 -9.64 -5.83
C SER A 142 -1.36 -8.32 -6.57
N ALA A 143 -0.23 -7.67 -6.78
CA ALA A 143 -0.19 -6.42 -7.56
C ALA A 143 -0.70 -6.66 -8.98
N PRO A 144 -1.48 -5.71 -9.54
CA PRO A 144 -1.98 -5.83 -10.91
C PRO A 144 -0.89 -5.76 -11.96
#